data_7e72b8731e52dea131f880af1241b85c
#
_entry.id   7e72b8731e52dea131f880af1241b85c
#
_cell.length_a   1.000
_cell.length_b   1.000
_cell.length_c   1.000
_cell.angle_alpha   90.00
_cell.angle_beta   90.00
_cell.angle_gamma   90.00
#
_symmetry.space_group_name_H-M   'P 1'
#
loop_
_entity.id
_entity.type
_entity.pdbx_description
1 polymer ?
#
loop_
_entity_poly.entity_id
_entity_poly.type
_entity_poly.pdbx_seq_one_letter_code
_entity_poly.pdbx_strand_id
1 'polypeptide(L)'
;APACGRQGSKGQGGHMPEKQYLINEMTVRDTWRMFHIMAEFVEGFEALAECHPAVSIFGSTRVKPEDEIYQKAERIGQLLAENGFSVITGGGPGVMEAANKGASLAGGKSIGINIELPLEQAPNPYTNINLTFHYFFVRKVMFIKYAVAYVILPGGFGTMDELFESITLIQTHKIRPFPVLLVGSKYWKGLFDWIKEVVLKEGKISPADLEILQLIDEPEDIIKIIKKTVIL
;
A
#
# COMPACT_ATOMS: atom_id res chain seq x y z
N ALA A 1 32.41 -61.77 14.70
CA ALA A 1 31.22 -61.05 15.00
C ALA A 1 31.48 -59.57 14.77
N PRO A 2 30.69 -58.84 13.88
CA PRO A 2 30.86 -57.43 13.68
C PRO A 2 29.84 -56.63 14.51
N ALA A 3 30.32 -55.52 15.04
CA ALA A 3 29.59 -54.60 15.87
C ALA A 3 28.55 -53.78 15.05
N CYS A 4 27.37 -53.65 15.66
CA CYS A 4 26.27 -52.85 15.16
C CYS A 4 26.52 -51.36 15.41
N GLY A 5 26.71 -50.56 14.34
CA GLY A 5 26.81 -49.11 14.40
C GLY A 5 25.44 -48.47 14.30
N ARG A 6 25.01 -47.79 15.35
CA ARG A 6 23.83 -46.93 15.33
C ARG A 6 24.10 -45.68 14.48
N GLN A 7 23.35 -45.53 13.39
CA GLN A 7 23.30 -44.28 12.66
C GLN A 7 22.35 -43.33 13.39
N GLY A 8 22.90 -42.24 13.93
CA GLY A 8 22.15 -41.11 14.44
C GLY A 8 21.63 -40.25 13.28
N SER A 9 20.31 -40.09 13.18
CA SER A 9 19.68 -39.16 12.29
C SER A 9 19.97 -37.71 12.73
N LYS A 10 20.86 -37.05 12.00
CA LYS A 10 21.02 -35.58 12.12
C LYS A 10 19.83 -34.89 11.45
N GLY A 11 19.05 -34.20 12.26
CA GLY A 11 18.03 -33.28 11.78
C GLY A 11 18.68 -32.23 10.88
N GLN A 12 18.20 -32.13 9.64
CA GLN A 12 18.53 -31.06 8.74
C GLN A 12 17.79 -29.80 9.21
N GLY A 13 18.45 -28.98 10.03
CA GLY A 13 18.06 -27.59 10.20
C GLY A 13 18.29 -26.88 8.87
N GLY A 14 17.23 -26.40 8.27
CA GLY A 14 17.28 -25.60 7.04
C GLY A 14 18.09 -24.32 7.29
N HIS A 15 19.34 -24.36 6.91
CA HIS A 15 20.20 -23.18 6.86
C HIS A 15 19.75 -22.38 5.63
N MET A 16 19.05 -21.25 5.85
CA MET A 16 18.90 -20.27 4.79
C MET A 16 20.30 -19.80 4.39
N PRO A 17 20.62 -19.76 3.10
CA PRO A 17 21.94 -19.30 2.69
C PRO A 17 22.11 -17.87 3.15
N GLU A 18 23.13 -17.60 3.95
CA GLU A 18 23.63 -16.26 4.26
C GLU A 18 24.14 -15.59 2.96
N LYS A 19 23.23 -15.12 2.14
CA LYS A 19 23.54 -14.07 1.20
C LYS A 19 23.44 -12.78 1.98
N GLN A 20 24.53 -12.39 2.62
CA GLN A 20 24.73 -11.01 3.04
C GLN A 20 24.60 -10.16 1.80
N TYR A 21 23.55 -9.35 1.75
CA TYR A 21 23.46 -8.28 0.77
C TYR A 21 24.47 -7.23 1.19
N LEU A 22 25.65 -7.31 0.63
CA LEU A 22 26.61 -6.22 0.68
C LEU A 22 25.96 -5.03 -0.01
N ILE A 23 25.52 -4.06 0.79
CA ILE A 23 25.26 -2.71 0.30
C ILE A 23 26.62 -2.14 -0.05
N ASN A 24 27.08 -2.30 -1.29
CA ASN A 24 28.44 -2.02 -1.57
C ASN A 24 28.81 -1.55 -2.90
N GLU A 25 29.72 -0.66 -2.82
CA GLU A 25 30.59 -0.13 -3.86
C GLU A 25 29.83 0.58 -4.97
N MET A 26 29.87 1.93 -4.93
CA MET A 26 29.54 2.79 -6.07
C MET A 26 30.42 2.38 -7.24
N THR A 27 29.91 1.54 -8.09
CA THR A 27 30.55 1.08 -9.32
C THR A 27 29.93 1.79 -10.53
N VAL A 28 30.51 1.63 -11.71
CA VAL A 28 29.91 2.06 -12.99
C VAL A 28 28.45 1.58 -13.15
N ARG A 29 28.09 0.47 -12.49
CA ARG A 29 26.72 -0.07 -12.41
C ARG A 29 25.76 0.87 -11.69
N ASP A 30 26.22 1.67 -10.71
CA ASP A 30 25.35 2.58 -9.96
C ASP A 30 24.97 3.82 -10.79
N THR A 31 25.84 4.26 -11.70
CA THR A 31 25.51 5.32 -12.67
C THR A 31 24.36 4.89 -13.58
N TRP A 32 24.40 3.66 -14.11
CA TRP A 32 23.32 3.11 -14.92
C TRP A 32 22.02 2.93 -14.11
N ARG A 33 22.13 2.55 -12.84
CA ARG A 33 20.98 2.47 -11.93
C ARG A 33 20.26 3.81 -11.78
N MET A 34 21.00 4.92 -11.69
CA MET A 34 20.41 6.27 -11.63
C MET A 34 19.57 6.59 -12.87
N PHE A 35 20.02 6.21 -14.08
CA PHE A 35 19.23 6.39 -15.28
C PHE A 35 17.95 5.55 -15.27
N HIS A 36 18.00 4.31 -14.80
CA HIS A 36 16.81 3.48 -14.63
C HIS A 36 15.82 4.07 -13.64
N ILE A 37 16.30 4.58 -12.50
CA ILE A 37 15.45 5.25 -11.50
C ILE A 37 14.76 6.47 -12.14
N MET A 38 15.51 7.31 -12.86
CA MET A 38 14.94 8.47 -13.55
C MET A 38 13.91 8.06 -14.62
N ALA A 39 14.18 7.00 -15.37
CA ALA A 39 13.25 6.48 -16.37
C ALA A 39 11.92 6.04 -15.74
N GLU A 40 11.96 5.30 -14.62
CA GLU A 40 10.75 4.91 -13.89
C GLU A 40 9.95 6.11 -13.37
N PHE A 41 10.63 7.18 -12.91
CA PHE A 41 9.94 8.40 -12.52
C PHE A 41 9.23 9.07 -13.70
N VAL A 42 9.91 9.18 -14.84
CA VAL A 42 9.34 9.77 -16.06
C VAL A 42 8.12 8.96 -16.51
N GLU A 43 8.27 7.64 -16.64
CA GLU A 43 7.17 6.73 -17.04
C GLU A 43 5.97 6.85 -16.10
N GLY A 44 6.22 6.83 -14.78
CA GLY A 44 5.16 6.96 -13.79
C GLY A 44 4.45 8.32 -13.87
N PHE A 45 5.19 9.41 -14.06
CA PHE A 45 4.61 10.75 -14.19
C PHE A 45 3.79 10.92 -15.46
N GLU A 46 4.26 10.40 -16.58
CA GLU A 46 3.53 10.46 -17.85
C GLU A 46 2.25 9.62 -17.79
N ALA A 47 2.34 8.37 -17.34
CA ALA A 47 1.19 7.47 -17.28
C ALA A 47 0.09 7.93 -16.31
N LEU A 48 0.46 8.62 -15.23
CA LEU A 48 -0.48 9.06 -14.21
C LEU A 48 -0.89 10.53 -14.32
N ALA A 49 -0.39 11.26 -15.31
CA ALA A 49 -0.62 12.71 -15.46
C ALA A 49 -2.11 13.09 -15.45
N GLU A 50 -2.96 12.27 -16.06
CA GLU A 50 -4.41 12.49 -16.17
C GLU A 50 -5.23 11.71 -15.15
N CYS A 51 -4.59 11.14 -14.11
CA CYS A 51 -5.27 10.30 -13.13
C CYS A 51 -5.74 11.08 -11.89
N HIS A 52 -5.51 12.38 -11.84
CA HIS A 52 -5.98 13.23 -10.74
C HIS A 52 -7.43 13.66 -10.94
N PRO A 53 -8.27 13.71 -9.87
CA PRO A 53 -7.95 13.32 -8.49
C PRO A 53 -8.00 11.80 -8.29
N ALA A 54 -7.07 11.26 -7.50
CA ALA A 54 -7.00 9.84 -7.24
C ALA A 54 -7.02 9.51 -5.74
N VAL A 55 -7.51 8.33 -5.41
CA VAL A 55 -7.48 7.78 -4.04
C VAL A 55 -6.66 6.50 -4.04
N SER A 56 -5.66 6.44 -3.18
CA SER A 56 -4.83 5.26 -3.03
C SER A 56 -5.43 4.33 -1.98
N ILE A 57 -5.61 3.05 -2.33
CA ILE A 57 -6.20 2.03 -1.46
C ILE A 57 -5.18 0.93 -1.16
N PHE A 58 -5.03 0.63 0.12
CA PHE A 58 -4.10 -0.38 0.61
C PHE A 58 -4.80 -1.40 1.51
N GLY A 59 -4.29 -2.62 1.52
CA GLY A 59 -4.82 -3.69 2.35
C GLY A 59 -4.15 -5.04 2.05
N SER A 60 -4.68 -6.08 2.67
CA SER A 60 -4.12 -7.43 2.59
C SER A 60 -4.26 -8.06 1.21
N THR A 61 -3.19 -8.71 0.75
CA THR A 61 -3.18 -9.58 -0.44
C THR A 61 -3.87 -10.93 -0.21
N ARG A 62 -4.18 -11.27 1.05
CA ARG A 62 -4.67 -12.60 1.47
C ARG A 62 -6.18 -12.67 1.63
N VAL A 63 -6.87 -11.56 1.43
CA VAL A 63 -8.34 -11.48 1.50
C VAL A 63 -8.94 -12.16 0.28
N LYS A 64 -10.00 -12.94 0.48
CA LYS A 64 -10.69 -13.69 -0.55
C LYS A 64 -12.01 -13.03 -0.96
N PRO A 65 -12.55 -13.31 -2.15
CA PRO A 65 -13.79 -12.69 -2.64
C PRO A 65 -15.00 -12.86 -1.72
N GLU A 66 -15.05 -13.94 -0.94
CA GLU A 66 -16.12 -14.22 0.04
C GLU A 66 -15.99 -13.44 1.34
N ASP A 67 -14.85 -12.80 1.60
CA ASP A 67 -14.60 -12.05 2.83
C ASP A 67 -15.31 -10.68 2.81
N GLU A 68 -15.86 -10.27 3.96
CA GLU A 68 -16.52 -8.97 4.13
C GLU A 68 -15.57 -7.80 3.73
N ILE A 69 -14.30 -7.92 4.05
CA ILE A 69 -13.28 -6.90 3.71
C ILE A 69 -13.09 -6.77 2.20
N TYR A 70 -13.16 -7.88 1.44
CA TYR A 70 -13.10 -7.83 -0.02
C TYR A 70 -14.32 -7.08 -0.57
N GLN A 71 -15.51 -7.43 -0.11
CA GLN A 71 -16.76 -6.79 -0.54
C GLN A 71 -16.76 -5.29 -0.21
N LYS A 72 -16.28 -4.92 0.98
CA LYS A 72 -16.11 -3.50 1.35
C LYS A 72 -15.13 -2.78 0.44
N ALA A 73 -13.97 -3.40 0.13
CA ALA A 73 -12.98 -2.81 -0.77
C ALA A 73 -13.54 -2.62 -2.19
N GLU A 74 -14.28 -3.60 -2.72
CA GLU A 74 -14.97 -3.52 -4.01
C GLU A 74 -15.99 -2.38 -4.01
N ARG A 75 -16.81 -2.27 -2.96
CA ARG A 75 -17.79 -1.19 -2.83
C ARG A 75 -17.14 0.19 -2.74
N ILE A 76 -16.03 0.32 -2.00
CA ILE A 76 -15.27 1.57 -1.91
C ILE A 76 -14.74 1.96 -3.29
N GLY A 77 -14.13 1.03 -4.03
CA GLY A 77 -13.64 1.27 -5.39
C GLY A 77 -14.74 1.74 -6.33
N GLN A 78 -15.90 1.10 -6.28
CA GLN A 78 -17.07 1.47 -7.04
C GLN A 78 -17.52 2.91 -6.71
N LEU A 79 -17.73 3.21 -5.44
CA LEU A 79 -18.19 4.53 -4.98
C LEU A 79 -17.22 5.64 -5.38
N LEU A 80 -15.91 5.41 -5.29
CA LEU A 80 -14.89 6.37 -5.71
C LEU A 80 -15.02 6.67 -7.20
N ALA A 81 -15.11 5.63 -8.04
CA ALA A 81 -15.26 5.79 -9.49
C ALA A 81 -16.56 6.51 -9.86
N GLU A 82 -17.69 6.16 -9.27
CA GLU A 82 -18.98 6.82 -9.44
C GLU A 82 -18.94 8.31 -9.06
N ASN A 83 -18.00 8.71 -8.21
CA ASN A 83 -17.80 10.08 -7.77
C ASN A 83 -16.63 10.80 -8.47
N GLY A 84 -16.11 10.24 -9.57
CA GLY A 84 -15.10 10.87 -10.41
C GLY A 84 -13.65 10.74 -9.90
N PHE A 85 -13.40 9.92 -8.88
CA PHE A 85 -12.04 9.65 -8.41
C PHE A 85 -11.42 8.46 -9.15
N SER A 86 -10.17 8.59 -9.51
CA SER A 86 -9.35 7.45 -9.94
C SER A 86 -8.99 6.60 -8.72
N VAL A 87 -8.92 5.27 -8.89
CA VAL A 87 -8.52 4.36 -7.83
C VAL A 87 -7.13 3.81 -8.11
N ILE A 88 -6.20 4.06 -7.20
CA ILE A 88 -4.82 3.56 -7.27
C ILE A 88 -4.63 2.47 -6.23
N THR A 89 -4.10 1.33 -6.65
CA THR A 89 -3.70 0.23 -5.77
C THR A 89 -2.31 -0.29 -6.14
N GLY A 90 -1.80 -1.22 -5.33
CA GLY A 90 -0.56 -1.94 -5.68
C GLY A 90 -0.70 -2.97 -6.81
N GLY A 91 -1.88 -3.10 -7.44
CA GLY A 91 -2.11 -3.96 -8.60
C GLY A 91 -2.16 -5.47 -8.32
N GLY A 92 -1.96 -5.90 -7.07
CA GLY A 92 -1.95 -7.31 -6.67
C GLY A 92 -3.34 -7.86 -6.32
N PRO A 93 -3.39 -9.07 -5.71
CA PRO A 93 -4.64 -9.73 -5.32
C PRO A 93 -5.25 -9.15 -4.04
N GLY A 94 -6.36 -9.70 -3.59
CA GLY A 94 -7.04 -9.40 -2.34
C GLY A 94 -7.71 -8.04 -2.34
N VAL A 95 -7.43 -7.20 -1.36
CA VAL A 95 -8.00 -5.84 -1.24
C VAL A 95 -7.72 -5.00 -2.48
N MET A 96 -6.53 -5.10 -3.07
CA MET A 96 -6.15 -4.35 -4.26
C MET A 96 -7.01 -4.75 -5.46
N GLU A 97 -7.16 -6.06 -5.68
CA GLU A 97 -8.03 -6.60 -6.72
C GLU A 97 -9.48 -6.16 -6.53
N ALA A 98 -10.00 -6.27 -5.30
CA ALA A 98 -11.37 -5.87 -4.98
C ALA A 98 -11.63 -4.39 -5.31
N ALA A 99 -10.74 -3.51 -4.88
CA ALA A 99 -10.87 -2.08 -5.13
C ALA A 99 -10.77 -1.75 -6.63
N ASN A 100 -9.82 -2.36 -7.34
CA ASN A 100 -9.69 -2.22 -8.79
C ASN A 100 -10.93 -2.74 -9.52
N LYS A 101 -11.49 -3.89 -9.09
CA LYS A 101 -12.70 -4.47 -9.64
C LYS A 101 -13.88 -3.51 -9.51
N GLY A 102 -14.12 -2.98 -8.31
CA GLY A 102 -15.19 -2.02 -8.08
C GLY A 102 -15.06 -0.78 -8.98
N ALA A 103 -13.87 -0.20 -9.07
CA ALA A 103 -13.60 0.97 -9.89
C ALA A 103 -13.76 0.69 -11.40
N SER A 104 -13.22 -0.43 -11.88
CA SER A 104 -13.28 -0.82 -13.29
C SER A 104 -14.71 -1.11 -13.75
N LEU A 105 -15.49 -1.87 -12.95
CA LEU A 105 -16.89 -2.19 -13.27
C LEU A 105 -17.81 -0.95 -13.26
N ALA A 106 -17.46 0.06 -12.47
CA ALA A 106 -18.14 1.36 -12.48
C ALA A 106 -17.69 2.29 -13.61
N GLY A 107 -16.82 1.84 -14.52
CA GLY A 107 -16.32 2.62 -15.64
C GLY A 107 -15.28 3.67 -15.30
N GLY A 108 -14.69 3.61 -14.09
CA GLY A 108 -13.66 4.55 -13.62
C GLY A 108 -12.24 4.17 -14.03
N LYS A 109 -11.28 5.08 -13.74
CA LYS A 109 -9.86 4.81 -13.89
C LYS A 109 -9.41 3.90 -12.73
N SER A 110 -9.02 2.68 -13.08
CA SER A 110 -8.56 1.64 -12.16
C SER A 110 -7.08 1.38 -12.41
N ILE A 111 -6.22 1.76 -11.45
CA ILE A 111 -4.78 1.86 -11.63
C ILE A 111 -4.09 0.84 -10.73
N GLY A 112 -3.22 0.04 -11.33
CA GLY A 112 -2.32 -0.88 -10.63
C GLY A 112 -0.88 -0.39 -10.71
N ILE A 113 -0.28 -0.08 -9.57
CA ILE A 113 1.15 0.28 -9.46
C ILE A 113 1.89 -0.92 -8.87
N ASN A 114 2.31 -1.83 -9.73
CA ASN A 114 2.95 -3.07 -9.35
C ASN A 114 4.43 -2.86 -8.95
N ILE A 115 4.97 -3.81 -8.22
CA ILE A 115 6.40 -3.90 -7.91
C ILE A 115 6.92 -5.26 -8.40
N GLU A 116 8.06 -5.26 -9.05
CA GLU A 116 8.72 -6.50 -9.42
C GLU A 116 9.28 -7.17 -8.17
N LEU A 117 8.82 -8.39 -7.91
CA LEU A 117 9.23 -9.21 -6.78
C LEU A 117 9.88 -10.50 -7.29
N PRO A 118 10.81 -11.10 -6.52
CA PRO A 118 11.45 -12.38 -6.89
C PRO A 118 10.47 -13.54 -7.05
N LEU A 119 9.31 -13.46 -6.41
CA LEU A 119 8.20 -14.39 -6.57
C LEU A 119 7.12 -13.65 -7.36
N GLU A 120 6.85 -14.10 -8.58
CA GLU A 120 5.87 -13.51 -9.49
C GLU A 120 4.48 -13.41 -8.85
N GLN A 121 3.97 -12.18 -8.74
CA GLN A 121 2.55 -11.92 -8.55
C GLN A 121 2.02 -11.37 -9.87
N ALA A 122 1.12 -12.11 -10.50
CA ALA A 122 0.42 -11.59 -11.67
C ALA A 122 -0.41 -10.37 -11.28
N PRO A 123 -0.38 -9.29 -12.07
CA PRO A 123 -1.29 -8.15 -11.89
C PRO A 123 -2.74 -8.62 -11.90
N ASN A 124 -3.59 -7.99 -11.10
CA ASN A 124 -5.01 -8.30 -11.12
C ASN A 124 -5.67 -7.85 -12.45
N PRO A 125 -6.70 -8.55 -12.94
CA PRO A 125 -7.27 -8.32 -14.27
C PRO A 125 -8.15 -7.06 -14.38
N TYR A 126 -8.36 -6.34 -13.28
CA TYR A 126 -9.30 -5.22 -13.23
C TYR A 126 -8.63 -3.85 -13.35
N THR A 127 -7.33 -3.79 -13.57
CA THR A 127 -6.62 -2.54 -13.83
C THR A 127 -6.71 -2.17 -15.30
N ASN A 128 -7.09 -0.92 -15.61
CA ASN A 128 -7.06 -0.38 -16.97
C ASN A 128 -5.83 0.52 -17.24
N ILE A 129 -5.10 0.88 -16.18
CA ILE A 129 -3.76 1.47 -16.26
C ILE A 129 -2.85 0.63 -15.37
N ASN A 130 -1.76 0.11 -15.95
CA ASN A 130 -0.88 -0.83 -15.27
C ASN A 130 0.57 -0.36 -15.40
N LEU A 131 1.22 -0.16 -14.27
CA LEU A 131 2.63 0.22 -14.19
C LEU A 131 3.37 -0.81 -13.34
N THR A 132 4.61 -1.10 -13.70
CA THR A 132 5.48 -2.00 -12.93
C THR A 132 6.79 -1.29 -12.64
N PHE A 133 7.14 -1.20 -11.36
CA PHE A 133 8.35 -0.57 -10.87
C PHE A 133 9.33 -1.60 -10.29
N HIS A 134 10.62 -1.36 -10.46
CA HIS A 134 11.68 -2.15 -9.82
C HIS A 134 12.06 -1.56 -8.46
N TYR A 135 11.86 -0.24 -8.28
CA TYR A 135 12.27 0.46 -7.07
C TYR A 135 11.08 0.83 -6.19
N PHE A 136 11.06 0.32 -4.95
CA PHE A 136 10.01 0.60 -3.98
C PHE A 136 9.79 2.10 -3.75
N PHE A 137 10.88 2.88 -3.61
CA PHE A 137 10.78 4.32 -3.34
C PHE A 137 10.19 5.13 -4.51
N VAL A 138 10.41 4.71 -5.76
CA VAL A 138 9.77 5.33 -6.93
C VAL A 138 8.26 5.09 -6.87
N ARG A 139 7.87 3.84 -6.65
CA ARG A 139 6.47 3.44 -6.51
C ARG A 139 5.76 4.20 -5.38
N LYS A 140 6.40 4.36 -4.21
CA LYS A 140 5.87 5.11 -3.08
C LYS A 140 5.57 6.57 -3.43
N VAL A 141 6.45 7.22 -4.17
CA VAL A 141 6.22 8.59 -4.66
C VAL A 141 4.98 8.66 -5.55
N MET A 142 4.72 7.66 -6.40
CA MET A 142 3.53 7.63 -7.26
C MET A 142 2.24 7.51 -6.44
N PHE A 143 2.21 6.69 -5.40
CA PHE A 143 1.05 6.59 -4.52
C PHE A 143 0.69 7.92 -3.87
N ILE A 144 1.69 8.67 -3.41
CA ILE A 144 1.49 9.92 -2.68
C ILE A 144 1.18 11.09 -3.60
N LYS A 145 1.92 11.20 -4.71
CA LYS A 145 1.88 12.38 -5.60
C LYS A 145 0.49 12.65 -6.17
N TYR A 146 -0.26 11.60 -6.50
CA TYR A 146 -1.56 11.72 -7.15
C TYR A 146 -2.74 11.53 -6.21
N ALA A 147 -2.47 11.14 -4.97
CA ALA A 147 -3.50 10.88 -3.99
C ALA A 147 -4.05 12.17 -3.37
N VAL A 148 -5.37 12.22 -3.27
CA VAL A 148 -6.12 13.20 -2.48
C VAL A 148 -6.65 12.60 -1.18
N ALA A 149 -6.54 11.28 -1.01
CA ALA A 149 -6.87 10.53 0.20
C ALA A 149 -6.20 9.17 0.17
N TYR A 150 -5.94 8.63 1.35
CA TYR A 150 -5.57 7.22 1.54
C TYR A 150 -6.70 6.47 2.24
N VAL A 151 -7.03 5.30 1.72
CA VAL A 151 -8.00 4.36 2.31
C VAL A 151 -7.25 3.08 2.66
N ILE A 152 -7.17 2.80 3.94
CA ILE A 152 -6.34 1.72 4.49
C ILE A 152 -7.24 0.66 5.11
N LEU A 153 -7.40 -0.47 4.42
CA LEU A 153 -8.11 -1.63 4.92
C LEU A 153 -7.17 -2.56 5.72
N PRO A 154 -7.70 -3.54 6.47
CA PRO A 154 -6.87 -4.50 7.19
C PRO A 154 -5.80 -5.14 6.32
N GLY A 155 -4.53 -5.11 6.79
CA GLY A 155 -3.41 -5.58 6.01
C GLY A 155 -2.16 -5.87 6.82
N GLY A 156 -1.11 -6.36 6.15
CA GLY A 156 0.17 -6.71 6.76
C GLY A 156 1.18 -5.56 6.78
N PHE A 157 2.46 -5.91 6.86
CA PHE A 157 3.57 -4.94 6.96
C PHE A 157 3.63 -3.97 5.78
N GLY A 158 3.36 -4.43 4.55
CA GLY A 158 3.34 -3.52 3.39
C GLY A 158 2.24 -2.47 3.48
N THR A 159 1.06 -2.83 4.04
CA THR A 159 -0.01 -1.88 4.29
C THR A 159 0.36 -0.88 5.39
N MET A 160 1.02 -1.35 6.44
CA MET A 160 1.49 -0.49 7.53
C MET A 160 2.65 0.43 7.10
N ASP A 161 3.51 -0.03 6.22
CA ASP A 161 4.60 0.76 5.65
C ASP A 161 4.04 2.01 4.91
N GLU A 162 3.03 1.83 4.05
CA GLU A 162 2.39 2.95 3.36
C GLU A 162 1.58 3.85 4.32
N LEU A 163 0.95 3.26 5.35
CA LEU A 163 0.25 4.01 6.39
C LEU A 163 1.20 4.94 7.13
N PHE A 164 2.29 4.41 7.70
CA PHE A 164 3.22 5.20 8.51
C PHE A 164 4.02 6.20 7.70
N GLU A 165 4.36 5.89 6.44
CA GLU A 165 4.98 6.85 5.55
C GLU A 165 4.06 8.05 5.31
N SER A 166 2.78 7.82 4.96
CA SER A 166 1.83 8.91 4.72
C SER A 166 1.64 9.79 5.96
N ILE A 167 1.50 9.19 7.15
CA ILE A 167 1.39 9.91 8.41
C ILE A 167 2.62 10.79 8.63
N THR A 168 3.82 10.23 8.44
CA THR A 168 5.08 10.94 8.64
C THR A 168 5.22 12.13 7.69
N LEU A 169 4.85 11.96 6.42
CA LEU A 169 4.92 13.03 5.42
C LEU A 169 3.91 14.15 5.69
N ILE A 170 2.71 13.82 6.17
CA ILE A 170 1.70 14.80 6.57
C ILE A 170 2.17 15.53 7.85
N GLN A 171 2.59 14.80 8.89
CA GLN A 171 3.06 15.34 10.15
C GLN A 171 4.23 16.32 9.96
N THR A 172 5.16 15.98 9.09
CA THR A 172 6.36 16.79 8.80
C THR A 172 6.13 17.90 7.76
N HIS A 173 4.88 18.08 7.31
CA HIS A 173 4.49 19.06 6.28
C HIS A 173 5.27 18.92 4.95
N LYS A 174 5.72 17.72 4.62
CA LYS A 174 6.38 17.43 3.34
C LYS A 174 5.39 17.33 2.19
N ILE A 175 4.16 16.98 2.49
CA ILE A 175 3.03 16.96 1.56
C ILE A 175 1.86 17.77 2.13
N ARG A 176 0.94 18.16 1.25
CA ARG A 176 -0.33 18.74 1.70
C ARG A 176 -1.11 17.69 2.48
N PRO A 177 -1.71 18.04 3.63
CA PRO A 177 -2.51 17.11 4.40
C PRO A 177 -3.72 16.64 3.57
N PHE A 178 -3.95 15.35 3.59
CA PHE A 178 -5.12 14.70 3.04
C PHE A 178 -5.65 13.66 4.06
N PRO A 179 -6.92 13.24 3.98
CA PRO A 179 -7.47 12.28 4.93
C PRO A 179 -6.83 10.90 4.76
N VAL A 180 -6.40 10.31 5.89
CA VAL A 180 -5.94 8.92 5.99
C VAL A 180 -7.02 8.14 6.73
N LEU A 181 -7.79 7.33 5.99
CA LEU A 181 -8.99 6.66 6.45
C LEU A 181 -8.71 5.19 6.73
N LEU A 182 -8.77 4.80 8.00
CA LEU A 182 -8.60 3.42 8.45
C LEU A 182 -9.96 2.72 8.44
N VAL A 183 -10.16 1.79 7.51
CA VAL A 183 -11.42 1.05 7.35
C VAL A 183 -11.38 -0.23 8.16
N GLY A 184 -12.43 -0.44 8.98
CA GLY A 184 -12.54 -1.59 9.87
C GLY A 184 -12.00 -1.30 11.27
N SER A 185 -12.77 -0.54 12.04
CA SER A 185 -12.42 -0.10 13.40
C SER A 185 -12.01 -1.27 14.30
N LYS A 186 -12.66 -2.42 14.18
CA LYS A 186 -12.32 -3.63 14.95
C LYS A 186 -10.86 -4.07 14.75
N TYR A 187 -10.33 -3.97 13.53
CA TYR A 187 -8.95 -4.33 13.23
C TYR A 187 -7.97 -3.27 13.72
N TRP A 188 -8.28 -2.01 13.43
CA TRP A 188 -7.36 -0.89 13.69
C TRP A 188 -7.38 -0.38 15.13
N LYS A 189 -8.40 -0.72 15.91
CA LYS A 189 -8.57 -0.24 17.30
C LYS A 189 -7.32 -0.47 18.15
N GLY A 190 -6.72 -1.65 18.09
CA GLY A 190 -5.54 -1.98 18.89
C GLY A 190 -4.34 -1.08 18.58
N LEU A 191 -4.09 -0.82 17.28
CA LEU A 191 -3.03 0.10 16.85
C LEU A 191 -3.35 1.55 17.26
N PHE A 192 -4.58 1.99 17.06
CA PHE A 192 -5.02 3.34 17.41
C PHE A 192 -4.93 3.59 18.92
N ASP A 193 -5.38 2.62 19.71
CA ASP A 193 -5.27 2.68 21.18
C ASP A 193 -3.80 2.73 21.63
N TRP A 194 -2.91 1.93 21.04
CA TRP A 194 -1.49 1.97 21.33
C TRP A 194 -0.86 3.32 20.98
N ILE A 195 -1.19 3.88 19.82
CA ILE A 195 -0.70 5.22 19.44
C ILE A 195 -1.16 6.25 20.48
N LYS A 196 -2.42 6.19 20.91
CA LYS A 196 -2.99 7.13 21.88
C LYS A 196 -2.45 6.94 23.30
N GLU A 197 -2.44 5.67 23.76
CA GLU A 197 -2.14 5.38 25.17
C GLU A 197 -0.64 5.29 25.48
N VAL A 198 0.18 5.06 24.45
CA VAL A 198 1.63 4.92 24.61
C VAL A 198 2.36 6.06 23.88
N VAL A 199 2.25 6.13 22.57
CA VAL A 199 3.07 7.04 21.75
C VAL A 199 2.79 8.51 22.09
N LEU A 200 1.51 8.86 22.19
CA LEU A 200 1.10 10.22 22.55
C LEU A 200 1.43 10.54 24.02
N LYS A 201 1.11 9.65 24.97
CA LYS A 201 1.38 9.88 26.41
C LYS A 201 2.86 10.01 26.73
N GLU A 202 3.71 9.31 25.98
CA GLU A 202 5.16 9.45 26.09
C GLU A 202 5.72 10.67 25.34
N GLY A 203 4.86 11.48 24.73
CA GLY A 203 5.26 12.70 24.04
C GLY A 203 6.06 12.46 22.75
N LYS A 204 5.88 11.30 22.09
CA LYS A 204 6.55 10.99 20.82
C LYS A 204 5.83 11.61 19.62
N ILE A 205 4.56 11.95 19.80
CA ILE A 205 3.72 12.69 18.86
C ILE A 205 2.91 13.75 19.62
N SER A 206 2.32 14.69 18.89
CA SER A 206 1.42 15.71 19.42
C SER A 206 -0.05 15.27 19.34
N PRO A 207 -0.97 15.89 20.13
CA PRO A 207 -2.41 15.63 19.99
C PRO A 207 -2.94 15.88 18.58
N ALA A 208 -2.42 16.89 17.85
CA ALA A 208 -2.82 17.18 16.48
C ALA A 208 -2.46 16.08 15.50
N ASP A 209 -1.41 15.31 15.77
CA ASP A 209 -0.99 14.20 14.89
C ASP A 209 -2.01 13.05 14.89
N LEU A 210 -2.82 12.91 15.96
CA LEU A 210 -3.91 11.91 15.98
C LEU A 210 -5.03 12.25 15.01
N GLU A 211 -5.23 13.53 14.70
CA GLU A 211 -6.29 13.98 13.79
C GLU A 211 -6.02 13.59 12.33
N ILE A 212 -4.78 13.20 12.01
CA ILE A 212 -4.40 12.67 10.67
C ILE A 212 -5.16 11.38 10.37
N LEU A 213 -5.42 10.56 11.41
CA LEU A 213 -6.03 9.24 11.29
C LEU A 213 -7.52 9.29 11.61
N GLN A 214 -8.35 8.73 10.75
CA GLN A 214 -9.78 8.62 10.97
C GLN A 214 -10.23 7.16 10.83
N LEU A 215 -10.91 6.64 11.86
CA LEU A 215 -11.51 5.30 11.83
C LEU A 215 -12.88 5.36 11.18
N ILE A 216 -13.09 4.56 10.14
CA ILE A 216 -14.32 4.52 9.35
C ILE A 216 -14.74 3.07 9.14
N ASP A 217 -16.02 2.78 9.27
CA ASP A 217 -16.54 1.43 9.03
C ASP A 217 -17.38 1.35 7.74
N GLU A 218 -18.07 2.45 7.38
CA GLU A 218 -19.00 2.46 6.27
C GLU A 218 -18.38 3.07 5.01
N PRO A 219 -18.43 2.37 3.85
CA PRO A 219 -17.90 2.84 2.58
C PRO A 219 -18.44 4.21 2.14
N GLU A 220 -19.72 4.47 2.39
CA GLU A 220 -20.40 5.70 2.02
C GLU A 220 -19.87 6.94 2.75
N ASP A 221 -19.36 6.77 3.98
CA ASP A 221 -18.80 7.88 4.77
C ASP A 221 -17.43 8.29 4.26
N ILE A 222 -16.68 7.39 3.65
CA ILE A 222 -15.39 7.68 2.99
C ILE A 222 -15.59 8.80 1.95
N ILE A 223 -16.57 8.65 1.07
CA ILE A 223 -16.85 9.63 0.02
C ILE A 223 -17.23 10.98 0.58
N LYS A 224 -18.05 11.01 1.65
CA LYS A 224 -18.46 12.26 2.32
C LYS A 224 -17.25 13.00 2.89
N ILE A 225 -16.33 12.26 3.53
CA ILE A 225 -15.11 12.86 4.12
C ILE A 225 -14.21 13.39 3.01
N ILE A 226 -13.94 12.61 1.97
CA ILE A 226 -13.09 13.04 0.87
C ILE A 226 -13.65 14.31 0.21
N LYS A 227 -14.93 14.33 -0.14
CA LYS A 227 -15.58 15.49 -0.76
C LYS A 227 -15.59 16.74 0.13
N LYS A 228 -15.62 16.57 1.45
CA LYS A 228 -15.58 17.70 2.39
C LYS A 228 -14.16 18.27 2.53
N THR A 229 -13.15 17.42 2.41
CA THR A 229 -11.76 17.78 2.68
C THR A 229 -11.01 18.22 1.42
N VAL A 230 -11.37 17.66 0.27
CA VAL A 230 -10.74 17.93 -1.02
C VAL A 230 -11.53 18.97 -1.76
N ILE A 231 -10.92 20.12 -2.01
CA ILE A 231 -11.45 21.14 -2.95
C ILE A 231 -10.99 20.69 -4.33
N LEU A 232 -11.92 20.21 -5.13
CA LEU A 232 -11.70 19.79 -6.52
C LEU A 232 -11.66 21.02 -7.44
#